data_bda302ae6783307315b7214f39b26d2a
#
_entry.id   bda302ae6783307315b7214f39b26d2a
#
_cell.length_a   1.000
_cell.length_b   1.000
_cell.length_c   1.000
_cell.angle_alpha   90.00
_cell.angle_beta   90.00
_cell.angle_gamma   90.00
#
_symmetry.space_group_name_H-M   'P 1'
#
loop_
_entity.id
_entity.type
_entity.pdbx_description
1 polymer ?
#
loop_
_entity_poly.entity_id
_entity_poly.type
_entity_poly.pdbx_seq_one_letter_code
_entity_poly.pdbx_strand_id
1 'polypeptide(L)'
;PVIGICTQAEYKKYLEKDSSLVNLFEIIRVDEPPEEETRKMIVRSLDSIQEHHLVKVDFAAVDEAISLCKRFLPYRKFPEKAFDVLDITCARKKNEKYVAPEELIKLEVSVWDKIEDLASQGFSLEKGTPEYEKISKLEKKVAAKYKKWSKKIKKKVHIRINAYQK
;
A
#
# COMPACT_ATOMS: atom_id res chain seq x y z
N PRO A 1 -17.64 2.85 32.67
CA PRO A 1 -16.24 2.41 32.75
C PRO A 1 -15.36 3.28 31.87
N VAL A 2 -14.17 3.64 32.37
CA VAL A 2 -13.16 4.44 31.62
C VAL A 2 -11.92 3.57 31.46
N ILE A 3 -11.38 3.50 30.24
CA ILE A 3 -10.14 2.83 29.92
C ILE A 3 -9.13 3.89 29.47
N GLY A 4 -8.03 4.04 30.20
CA GLY A 4 -6.92 4.90 29.84
C GLY A 4 -5.77 4.09 29.25
N ILE A 5 -5.15 4.58 28.18
CA ILE A 5 -3.97 3.97 27.55
C ILE A 5 -2.84 4.98 27.61
N CYS A 6 -1.70 4.59 28.11
CA CYS A 6 -0.49 5.42 28.14
C CYS A 6 0.77 4.56 28.04
N THR A 7 1.87 5.19 27.69
CA THR A 7 3.18 4.54 27.75
C THR A 7 3.69 4.47 29.18
N GLN A 8 4.61 3.54 29.47
CA GLN A 8 5.22 3.44 30.81
C GLN A 8 5.95 4.73 31.23
N ALA A 9 6.51 5.46 30.27
CA ALA A 9 7.15 6.75 30.54
C ALA A 9 6.15 7.82 30.95
N GLU A 10 5.01 7.89 30.26
CA GLU A 10 3.91 8.83 30.57
C GLU A 10 3.27 8.47 31.91
N TYR A 11 3.05 7.18 32.16
CA TYR A 11 2.54 6.72 33.44
C TYR A 11 3.41 7.22 34.60
N LYS A 12 4.72 6.99 34.56
CA LYS A 12 5.66 7.44 35.58
C LYS A 12 5.72 8.95 35.72
N LYS A 13 5.61 9.66 34.60
CA LYS A 13 5.72 11.13 34.59
C LYS A 13 4.48 11.83 35.14
N TYR A 14 3.29 11.34 34.78
CA TYR A 14 2.04 12.06 35.01
C TYR A 14 1.09 11.38 35.99
N LEU A 15 1.02 10.04 36.00
CA LEU A 15 0.03 9.30 36.77
C LEU A 15 0.58 8.79 38.11
N GLU A 16 1.78 8.24 38.13
CA GLU A 16 2.38 7.61 39.34
C GLU A 16 2.49 8.59 40.51
N LYS A 17 2.58 9.86 40.23
CA LYS A 17 2.69 10.94 41.24
C LYS A 17 1.35 11.33 41.88
N ASP A 18 0.26 11.01 41.25
CA ASP A 18 -1.10 11.32 41.70
C ASP A 18 -1.75 10.03 42.26
N SER A 19 -1.56 9.83 43.56
CA SER A 19 -2.12 8.65 44.26
C SER A 19 -3.67 8.62 44.16
N SER A 20 -4.33 9.75 44.02
CA SER A 20 -5.79 9.82 43.93
C SER A 20 -6.27 9.24 42.62
N LEU A 21 -5.56 9.52 41.51
CA LEU A 21 -5.86 8.96 40.20
C LEU A 21 -5.48 7.46 40.11
N VAL A 22 -4.30 7.10 40.62
CA VAL A 22 -3.82 5.71 40.55
C VAL A 22 -4.79 4.75 41.28
N ASN A 23 -5.34 5.17 42.40
CA ASN A 23 -6.27 4.34 43.19
C ASN A 23 -7.63 4.13 42.51
N LEU A 24 -7.96 4.93 41.47
CA LEU A 24 -9.21 4.78 40.72
C LEU A 24 -9.10 3.80 39.55
N PHE A 25 -7.88 3.40 39.20
CA PHE A 25 -7.63 2.56 38.04
C PHE A 25 -6.93 1.24 38.43
N GLU A 26 -7.34 0.17 37.82
CA GLU A 26 -6.59 -1.08 37.79
C GLU A 26 -5.52 -1.01 36.71
N ILE A 27 -4.26 -1.23 37.07
CA ILE A 27 -3.12 -1.11 36.17
C ILE A 27 -2.86 -2.45 35.49
N ILE A 28 -3.10 -2.49 34.20
CA ILE A 28 -2.81 -3.66 33.37
C ILE A 28 -1.57 -3.35 32.51
N ARG A 29 -0.50 -4.10 32.72
CA ARG A 29 0.70 -4.02 31.88
C ARG A 29 0.54 -4.86 30.64
N VAL A 30 0.83 -4.24 29.50
CA VAL A 30 0.88 -4.92 28.19
C VAL A 30 2.33 -4.91 27.72
N ASP A 31 2.99 -6.05 27.83
CA ASP A 31 4.37 -6.22 27.39
C ASP A 31 4.44 -6.57 25.90
N GLU A 32 5.64 -6.40 25.31
CA GLU A 32 5.89 -6.77 23.92
C GLU A 32 5.72 -8.29 23.74
N PRO A 33 4.86 -8.74 22.81
CA PRO A 33 4.65 -10.17 22.59
C PRO A 33 5.90 -10.82 21.97
N PRO A 34 6.17 -12.10 22.32
CA PRO A 34 7.21 -12.87 21.67
C PRO A 34 6.90 -13.11 20.18
N GLU A 35 7.92 -13.52 19.41
CA GLU A 35 7.80 -13.70 17.97
C GLU A 35 6.69 -14.69 17.58
N GLU A 36 6.52 -15.78 18.32
CA GLU A 36 5.47 -16.77 18.05
C GLU A 36 4.06 -16.19 18.23
N GLU A 37 3.84 -15.37 19.24
CA GLU A 37 2.55 -14.70 19.45
C GLU A 37 2.33 -13.63 18.41
N THR A 38 3.37 -12.86 18.10
CA THR A 38 3.35 -11.88 16.99
C THR A 38 2.95 -12.56 15.69
N ARG A 39 3.53 -13.71 15.37
CA ARG A 39 3.18 -14.51 14.19
C ARG A 39 1.70 -14.89 14.19
N LYS A 40 1.18 -15.39 15.32
CA LYS A 40 -0.23 -15.76 15.47
C LYS A 40 -1.16 -14.55 15.27
N MET A 41 -0.79 -13.39 15.80
CA MET A 41 -1.55 -12.15 15.63
C MET A 41 -1.61 -11.74 14.17
N ILE A 42 -0.47 -11.75 13.48
CA ILE A 42 -0.38 -11.40 12.05
C ILE A 42 -1.20 -12.37 11.21
N VAL A 43 -1.05 -13.68 11.44
CA VAL A 43 -1.79 -14.72 10.69
C VAL A 43 -3.31 -14.55 10.84
N ARG A 44 -3.81 -14.20 12.03
CA ARG A 44 -5.23 -13.92 12.24
C ARG A 44 -5.74 -12.70 11.47
N SER A 45 -4.88 -11.71 11.27
CA SER A 45 -5.23 -10.47 10.53
C SER A 45 -4.87 -10.53 9.05
N LEU A 46 -4.27 -11.64 8.59
CA LEU A 46 -3.70 -11.75 7.25
C LEU A 46 -4.77 -11.63 6.15
N ASP A 47 -5.94 -12.19 6.37
CA ASP A 47 -7.05 -12.12 5.39
C ASP A 47 -7.48 -10.67 5.17
N SER A 48 -7.61 -9.88 6.23
CA SER A 48 -7.93 -8.46 6.14
C SER A 48 -6.88 -7.67 5.35
N ILE A 49 -5.59 -7.93 5.60
CA ILE A 49 -4.49 -7.30 4.86
C ILE A 49 -4.53 -7.69 3.38
N GLN A 50 -4.74 -8.98 3.09
CA GLN A 50 -4.80 -9.50 1.74
C GLN A 50 -5.99 -8.91 0.95
N GLU A 51 -7.14 -8.79 1.57
CA GLU A 51 -8.35 -8.18 0.98
C GLU A 51 -8.14 -6.69 0.71
N HIS A 52 -7.57 -5.95 1.68
CA HIS A 52 -7.32 -4.52 1.53
C HIS A 52 -6.37 -4.21 0.38
N HIS A 53 -5.27 -4.95 0.29
CA HIS A 53 -4.25 -4.73 -0.73
C HIS A 53 -4.45 -5.52 -2.02
N LEU A 54 -5.40 -6.47 -2.06
CA LEU A 54 -5.61 -7.38 -3.20
C LEU A 54 -4.33 -8.15 -3.58
N VAL A 55 -3.56 -8.54 -2.57
CA VAL A 55 -2.28 -9.27 -2.69
C VAL A 55 -2.34 -10.53 -1.84
N LYS A 56 -1.84 -11.64 -2.37
CA LYS A 56 -1.67 -12.87 -1.58
C LYS A 56 -0.33 -12.80 -0.84
N VAL A 57 -0.35 -13.11 0.45
CA VAL A 57 0.83 -13.16 1.32
C VAL A 57 1.04 -14.60 1.76
N ASP A 58 2.22 -15.15 1.52
CA ASP A 58 2.59 -16.48 1.97
C ASP A 58 3.09 -16.43 3.44
N PHE A 59 2.91 -17.52 4.19
CA PHE A 59 3.36 -17.59 5.59
C PHE A 59 4.88 -17.38 5.73
N ALA A 60 5.66 -17.86 4.76
CA ALA A 60 7.09 -17.60 4.74
C ALA A 60 7.44 -16.10 4.69
N ALA A 61 6.63 -15.29 4.00
CA ALA A 61 6.82 -13.85 3.98
C ALA A 61 6.51 -13.20 5.33
N VAL A 62 5.58 -13.75 6.11
CA VAL A 62 5.30 -13.32 7.49
C VAL A 62 6.50 -13.62 8.40
N ASP A 63 7.03 -14.83 8.30
CA ASP A 63 8.18 -15.28 9.10
C ASP A 63 9.43 -14.44 8.79
N GLU A 64 9.66 -14.15 7.51
CA GLU A 64 10.76 -13.30 7.07
C GLU A 64 10.57 -11.84 7.54
N ALA A 65 9.35 -11.29 7.46
CA ALA A 65 9.06 -9.95 7.95
C ALA A 65 9.36 -9.80 9.44
N ILE A 66 8.99 -10.79 10.27
CA ILE A 66 9.28 -10.79 11.71
C ILE A 66 10.80 -10.82 11.94
N SER A 67 11.52 -11.72 11.25
CA SER A 67 12.97 -11.86 11.34
C SER A 67 13.70 -10.57 10.97
N LEU A 68 13.33 -9.94 9.85
CA LEU A 68 13.90 -8.68 9.40
C LEU A 68 13.59 -7.52 10.36
N CYS A 69 12.37 -7.46 10.88
CA CYS A 69 11.98 -6.46 11.88
C CYS A 69 12.77 -6.58 13.16
N LYS A 70 13.05 -7.78 13.62
CA LYS A 70 13.90 -8.02 14.80
C LYS A 70 15.32 -7.50 14.57
N ARG A 71 15.87 -7.77 13.40
CA ARG A 71 17.24 -7.43 13.05
C ARG A 71 17.44 -5.94 12.76
N PHE A 72 16.53 -5.32 12.01
CA PHE A 72 16.73 -3.96 11.47
C PHE A 72 15.93 -2.87 12.17
N LEU A 73 14.89 -3.24 12.96
CA LEU A 73 14.03 -2.30 13.67
C LEU A 73 14.02 -2.56 15.20
N PRO A 74 15.19 -2.50 15.87
CA PRO A 74 15.28 -2.82 17.31
C PRO A 74 14.55 -1.79 18.19
N TYR A 75 14.38 -0.55 17.70
CA TYR A 75 13.76 0.53 18.47
C TYR A 75 12.23 0.51 18.44
N ARG A 76 11.62 -0.27 17.54
CA ARG A 76 10.16 -0.42 17.43
C ARG A 76 9.73 -1.74 18.07
N LYS A 77 8.50 -1.77 18.57
CA LYS A 77 7.96 -2.91 19.29
C LYS A 77 7.08 -3.79 18.40
N PHE A 78 7.06 -5.09 18.71
CA PHE A 78 6.08 -6.02 18.15
C PHE A 78 4.72 -5.81 18.84
N PRO A 79 3.60 -6.08 18.15
CA PRO A 79 3.50 -6.57 16.77
C PRO A 79 3.54 -5.47 15.71
N GLU A 80 3.44 -4.19 16.07
CA GLU A 80 3.23 -3.03 15.19
C GLU A 80 4.25 -2.97 14.04
N LYS A 81 5.55 -3.06 14.36
CA LYS A 81 6.62 -2.98 13.34
C LYS A 81 6.49 -4.03 12.24
N ALA A 82 5.99 -5.22 12.55
CA ALA A 82 5.83 -6.28 11.57
C ALA A 82 4.58 -6.07 10.71
N PHE A 83 3.49 -5.55 11.28
CA PHE A 83 2.31 -5.14 10.53
C PHE A 83 2.64 -4.04 9.54
N ASP A 84 3.38 -3.01 9.96
CA ASP A 84 3.78 -1.89 9.08
C ASP A 84 4.62 -2.36 7.90
N VAL A 85 5.60 -3.24 8.14
CA VAL A 85 6.45 -3.78 7.07
C VAL A 85 5.62 -4.59 6.07
N LEU A 86 4.69 -5.40 6.56
CA LEU A 86 3.78 -6.17 5.69
C LEU A 86 2.84 -5.25 4.91
N ASP A 87 2.26 -4.24 5.54
CA ASP A 87 1.35 -3.29 4.90
C ASP A 87 2.05 -2.53 3.77
N ILE A 88 3.23 -1.95 4.05
CA ILE A 88 4.04 -1.24 3.05
C ILE A 88 4.44 -2.18 1.91
N THR A 89 4.81 -3.43 2.21
CA THR A 89 5.22 -4.40 1.20
C THR A 89 4.04 -4.80 0.31
N CYS A 90 2.87 -5.01 0.91
CA CYS A 90 1.63 -5.29 0.18
C CYS A 90 1.20 -4.11 -0.69
N ALA A 91 1.28 -2.89 -0.17
CA ALA A 91 0.99 -1.66 -0.92
C ALA A 91 1.92 -1.50 -2.14
N ARG A 92 3.23 -1.71 -1.96
CA ARG A 92 4.19 -1.73 -3.08
C ARG A 92 3.83 -2.78 -4.12
N LYS A 93 3.52 -4.00 -3.68
CA LYS A 93 3.17 -5.11 -4.57
C LYS A 93 1.86 -4.86 -5.32
N LYS A 94 0.90 -4.23 -4.68
CA LYS A 94 -0.32 -3.72 -5.33
C LYS A 94 0.02 -2.72 -6.42
N ASN A 95 0.84 -1.72 -6.10
CA ASN A 95 1.23 -0.67 -7.04
C ASN A 95 2.01 -1.21 -8.22
N GLU A 96 2.96 -2.13 -8.02
CA GLU A 96 3.67 -2.81 -9.11
C GLU A 96 2.72 -3.49 -10.13
N LYS A 97 1.59 -4.01 -9.68
CA LYS A 97 0.58 -4.61 -10.57
C LYS A 97 -0.20 -3.58 -11.39
N TYR A 98 -0.34 -2.37 -10.84
CA TYR A 98 -1.09 -1.28 -11.47
C TYR A 98 -0.23 -0.32 -12.27
N VAL A 99 1.10 -0.42 -12.17
CA VAL A 99 2.00 0.34 -13.06
C VAL A 99 1.82 -0.15 -14.49
N ALA A 100 1.55 0.79 -15.40
CA ALA A 100 1.42 0.48 -16.81
C ALA A 100 2.76 -0.09 -17.35
N PRO A 101 2.72 -1.02 -18.32
CA PRO A 101 3.93 -1.50 -18.96
C PRO A 101 4.78 -0.35 -19.50
N GLU A 102 6.08 -0.46 -19.38
CA GLU A 102 7.04 0.56 -19.79
C GLU A 102 6.82 1.03 -21.24
N GLU A 103 6.42 0.11 -22.13
CA GLU A 103 6.06 0.42 -23.52
C GLU A 103 4.86 1.36 -23.63
N LEU A 104 3.89 1.28 -22.73
CA LEU A 104 2.74 2.18 -22.70
C LEU A 104 3.15 3.55 -22.19
N ILE A 105 3.97 3.61 -21.15
CA ILE A 105 4.50 4.86 -20.59
C ILE A 105 5.34 5.58 -21.64
N LYS A 106 6.26 4.88 -22.32
CA LYS A 106 7.07 5.45 -23.40
C LYS A 106 6.22 5.96 -24.55
N LEU A 107 5.14 5.26 -24.88
CA LEU A 107 4.24 5.71 -25.94
C LEU A 107 3.49 6.99 -25.52
N GLU A 108 3.05 7.10 -24.28
CA GLU A 108 2.40 8.28 -23.74
C GLU A 108 3.35 9.49 -23.73
N VAL A 109 4.56 9.30 -23.22
CA VAL A 109 5.61 10.35 -23.24
C VAL A 109 5.88 10.81 -24.66
N SER A 110 6.00 9.89 -25.64
CA SER A 110 6.23 10.27 -27.04
C SER A 110 5.09 11.10 -27.67
N VAL A 111 3.87 11.01 -27.12
CA VAL A 111 2.76 11.87 -27.54
C VAL A 111 2.90 13.26 -26.96
N TRP A 112 3.27 13.35 -25.68
CA TRP A 112 3.51 14.63 -25.02
C TRP A 112 4.67 15.40 -25.64
N ASP A 113 5.79 14.74 -25.95
CA ASP A 113 6.94 15.33 -26.63
C ASP A 113 6.53 15.94 -27.97
N LYS A 114 5.68 15.24 -28.74
CA LYS A 114 5.16 15.77 -30.04
C LYS A 114 4.23 16.95 -29.88
N ILE A 115 3.41 16.97 -28.82
CA ILE A 115 2.53 18.10 -28.51
C ILE A 115 3.40 19.34 -28.19
N GLU A 116 4.42 19.15 -27.36
CA GLU A 116 5.34 20.21 -26.95
C GLU A 116 6.15 20.76 -28.14
N ASP A 117 6.65 19.87 -29.00
CA ASP A 117 7.35 20.24 -30.24
C ASP A 117 6.48 21.10 -31.15
N LEU A 118 5.23 20.70 -31.37
CA LEU A 118 4.30 21.45 -32.22
C LEU A 118 3.91 22.80 -31.62
N ALA A 119 3.72 22.83 -30.30
CA ALA A 119 3.43 24.05 -29.54
C ALA A 119 4.62 25.05 -29.63
N SER A 120 5.86 24.55 -29.51
CA SER A 120 7.07 25.35 -29.58
C SER A 120 7.31 25.94 -31.00
N GLN A 121 6.84 25.24 -32.03
CA GLN A 121 6.88 25.71 -33.44
C GLN A 121 5.74 26.65 -33.77
N GLY A 122 4.87 27.01 -32.84
CA GLY A 122 3.76 27.94 -33.01
C GLY A 122 2.57 27.38 -33.80
N PHE A 123 2.47 26.05 -33.92
CA PHE A 123 1.29 25.42 -34.53
C PHE A 123 0.09 25.46 -33.56
N SER A 124 -1.04 25.90 -34.10
CA SER A 124 -2.31 25.85 -33.36
C SER A 124 -2.84 24.41 -33.32
N LEU A 125 -3.13 23.92 -32.11
CA LEU A 125 -3.73 22.61 -31.87
C LEU A 125 -5.26 22.69 -31.88
N GLU A 126 -5.84 23.50 -32.78
CA GLU A 126 -7.28 23.60 -32.91
C GLU A 126 -7.87 22.40 -33.67
N LYS A 127 -9.08 22.02 -33.28
CA LYS A 127 -9.81 20.95 -33.97
C LYS A 127 -9.97 21.22 -35.45
N GLY A 128 -9.50 20.28 -36.26
CA GLY A 128 -9.61 20.41 -37.75
C GLY A 128 -8.28 20.67 -38.44
N THR A 129 -7.19 20.91 -37.71
CA THR A 129 -5.86 21.00 -38.31
C THR A 129 -5.27 19.59 -38.56
N PRO A 130 -4.44 19.40 -39.60
CA PRO A 130 -3.80 18.12 -39.88
C PRO A 130 -2.93 17.61 -38.69
N GLU A 131 -2.32 18.54 -37.97
CA GLU A 131 -1.50 18.29 -36.79
C GLU A 131 -2.35 17.75 -35.64
N TYR A 132 -3.49 18.38 -35.37
CA TYR A 132 -4.45 17.91 -34.36
C TYR A 132 -4.95 16.49 -34.67
N GLU A 133 -5.27 16.18 -35.95
CA GLU A 133 -5.72 14.84 -36.32
C GLU A 133 -4.64 13.76 -36.07
N LYS A 134 -3.37 14.07 -36.32
CA LYS A 134 -2.24 13.17 -36.07
C LYS A 134 -2.12 12.86 -34.57
N ILE A 135 -2.16 13.89 -33.74
CA ILE A 135 -2.11 13.74 -32.27
C ILE A 135 -3.33 12.95 -31.77
N SER A 136 -4.53 13.33 -32.19
CA SER A 136 -5.77 12.65 -31.82
C SER A 136 -5.77 11.14 -32.16
N LYS A 137 -5.18 10.76 -33.30
CA LYS A 137 -4.99 9.34 -33.65
C LYS A 137 -4.02 8.62 -32.72
N LEU A 138 -2.94 9.30 -32.33
CA LEU A 138 -1.98 8.72 -31.34
C LEU A 138 -2.59 8.58 -29.95
N GLU A 139 -3.28 9.59 -29.45
CA GLU A 139 -4.01 9.55 -28.18
C GLU A 139 -5.04 8.41 -28.14
N LYS A 140 -5.82 8.24 -29.23
CA LYS A 140 -6.76 7.12 -29.35
C LYS A 140 -6.07 5.76 -29.30
N LYS A 141 -4.86 5.63 -29.89
CA LYS A 141 -4.05 4.40 -29.81
C LYS A 141 -3.57 4.13 -28.38
N VAL A 142 -3.09 5.17 -27.69
CA VAL A 142 -2.68 5.09 -26.27
C VAL A 142 -3.87 4.67 -25.41
N ALA A 143 -5.00 5.36 -25.51
CA ALA A 143 -6.22 5.06 -24.77
C ALA A 143 -6.73 3.62 -25.01
N ALA A 144 -6.69 3.15 -26.25
CA ALA A 144 -7.09 1.78 -26.59
C ALA A 144 -6.16 0.73 -25.94
N LYS A 145 -4.84 0.98 -25.91
CA LYS A 145 -3.87 0.11 -25.25
C LYS A 145 -4.05 0.11 -23.73
N TYR A 146 -4.26 1.29 -23.10
CA TYR A 146 -4.59 1.39 -21.67
C TYR A 146 -5.88 0.64 -21.32
N LYS A 147 -6.93 0.77 -22.15
CA LYS A 147 -8.19 0.06 -21.96
C LYS A 147 -8.02 -1.47 -22.03
N LYS A 148 -7.20 -1.97 -22.94
CA LYS A 148 -6.87 -3.42 -23.02
C LYS A 148 -6.08 -3.88 -21.79
N TRP A 149 -5.10 -3.11 -21.37
CA TRP A 149 -4.27 -3.42 -20.19
C TRP A 149 -5.11 -3.40 -18.91
N SER A 150 -5.93 -2.37 -18.68
CA SER A 150 -6.80 -2.27 -17.51
C SER A 150 -7.83 -3.41 -17.44
N LYS A 151 -8.40 -3.82 -18.58
CA LYS A 151 -9.29 -5.00 -18.65
C LYS A 151 -8.57 -6.29 -18.25
N LYS A 152 -7.31 -6.45 -18.69
CA LYS A 152 -6.47 -7.62 -18.38
C LYS A 152 -6.17 -7.72 -16.87
N ILE A 153 -5.92 -6.57 -16.21
CA ILE A 153 -5.70 -6.51 -14.77
C ILE A 153 -6.99 -6.79 -14.02
N LYS A 154 -8.10 -6.12 -14.35
CA LYS A 154 -9.41 -6.36 -13.72
C LYS A 154 -9.81 -7.83 -13.78
N LYS A 155 -9.60 -8.49 -14.92
CA LYS A 155 -9.89 -9.93 -15.07
C LYS A 155 -9.00 -10.80 -14.16
N LYS A 156 -7.72 -10.48 -14.00
CA LYS A 156 -6.82 -11.20 -13.07
C LYS A 156 -7.18 -11.01 -11.61
N VAL A 157 -7.62 -9.82 -11.22
CA VAL A 157 -8.10 -9.51 -9.86
C VAL A 157 -9.40 -10.27 -9.57
N HIS A 158 -10.33 -10.26 -10.50
CA HIS A 158 -11.64 -10.92 -10.33
C HIS A 158 -11.53 -12.44 -10.19
N ILE A 159 -10.64 -13.08 -10.94
CA ILE A 159 -10.38 -14.53 -10.84
C ILE A 159 -9.80 -14.91 -9.47
N ARG A 160 -9.00 -14.02 -8.84
CA ARG A 160 -8.43 -14.28 -7.51
C ARG A 160 -9.45 -14.08 -6.39
N ILE A 161 -10.31 -13.09 -6.48
CA ILE A 161 -11.40 -12.88 -5.49
C ILE A 161 -12.34 -14.08 -5.47
N ASN A 162 -12.74 -14.61 -6.63
CA ASN A 162 -13.62 -15.79 -6.71
C ASN A 162 -12.97 -17.10 -6.21
N ALA A 163 -11.66 -17.20 -6.18
CA ALA A 163 -10.96 -18.35 -5.61
C ALA A 163 -10.97 -18.37 -4.06
N TYR A 164 -11.27 -17.23 -3.42
CA TYR A 164 -11.39 -17.11 -1.96
C TYR A 164 -12.84 -17.28 -1.45
N GLN A 165 -13.85 -17.30 -2.34
CA GLN A 165 -15.26 -17.47 -1.97
C GLN A 165 -15.75 -18.93 -2.11
N LYS A 166 -14.88 -19.86 -2.40
CA LYS A 166 -15.14 -21.31 -2.39
C LYS A 166 -14.31 -21.98 -1.29
#